data_7be1156a5f1601772ce13e67fc404616
#
_entry.id   7be1156a5f1601772ce13e67fc404616
#
_cell.length_a   1.000
_cell.length_b   1.000
_cell.length_c   1.000
_cell.angle_alpha   90.00
_cell.angle_beta   90.00
_cell.angle_gamma   90.00
#
_symmetry.space_group_name_H-M   'P 1'
#
loop_
_entity.id
_entity.type
_entity.pdbx_description
1 polymer ?
#
loop_
_entity_poly.entity_id
_entity_poly.type
_entity_poly.pdbx_seq_one_letter_code
_entity_poly.pdbx_strand_id
1 'polypeptide(L)'
;MDFVKKILHQISRKSEAVSQITFDEDYNVPDARPDVGRMIQKKGEVTIGDVQISEGKARVFGGLTFHLLYVSDGERRRICQLSGELPIDETIHLDGLTGGDKVCITWEVEDLNLHLINSRKLGVRAIVTLHAWIEELCDLAVPMEIRGESDVAVKRQEYRVVELAVQKKDVLRVKKELTIPSGKPELHEILWQDLEVRGLDLRSEEGRVSAQGELFVFCLYSDGEELSLIHISEPTRPISIS
;
A
#
# COMPACT_ATOMS: atom_id res chain seq x y z
N MET A 1 2.88 -18.76 48.90
CA MET A 1 1.80 -18.69 47.90
C MET A 1 2.41 -18.29 46.58
N ASP A 2 2.48 -19.22 45.64
CA ASP A 2 3.12 -18.98 44.33
C ASP A 2 2.10 -19.04 43.21
N PHE A 3 2.22 -18.11 42.25
CA PHE A 3 1.39 -18.10 41.07
C PHE A 3 2.12 -18.77 39.91
N VAL A 4 1.51 -19.79 39.31
CA VAL A 4 1.92 -20.28 38.00
C VAL A 4 1.34 -19.34 36.98
N LYS A 5 2.21 -18.71 36.19
CA LYS A 5 1.82 -17.72 35.17
C LYS A 5 2.05 -18.27 33.77
N LYS A 6 1.13 -17.98 32.84
CA LYS A 6 1.35 -18.12 31.40
C LYS A 6 1.70 -16.74 30.86
N ILE A 7 2.73 -16.68 30.03
CA ILE A 7 3.05 -15.46 29.27
C ILE A 7 2.27 -15.51 27.95
N LEU A 8 1.52 -14.45 27.71
CA LEU A 8 0.80 -14.22 26.44
C LEU A 8 1.53 -13.13 25.65
N HIS A 9 1.98 -13.47 24.45
CA HIS A 9 2.61 -12.53 23.56
C HIS A 9 1.55 -11.76 22.76
N GLN A 10 1.61 -10.44 22.80
CA GLN A 10 0.67 -9.56 22.13
C GLN A 10 1.41 -8.43 21.39
N ILE A 11 0.79 -7.90 20.36
CA ILE A 11 1.21 -6.64 19.74
C ILE A 11 0.26 -5.56 20.23
N SER A 12 0.80 -4.48 20.77
CA SER A 12 0.06 -3.27 21.12
C SER A 12 0.54 -2.09 20.30
N ARG A 13 -0.32 -1.08 20.14
CA ARG A 13 0.07 0.23 19.61
C ARG A 13 0.40 1.12 20.79
N LYS A 14 1.68 1.50 20.91
CA LYS A 14 2.17 2.38 21.97
C LYS A 14 1.72 3.82 21.77
N SER A 15 1.73 4.27 20.52
CA SER A 15 1.31 5.60 20.09
C SER A 15 0.86 5.54 18.65
N GLU A 16 -0.08 6.39 18.26
CA GLU A 16 -0.54 6.54 16.87
C GLU A 16 -0.79 8.00 16.54
N ALA A 17 -0.55 8.37 15.29
CA ALA A 17 -0.81 9.70 14.76
C ALA A 17 -1.23 9.63 13.31
N VAL A 18 -2.00 10.63 12.88
CA VAL A 18 -2.45 10.82 11.50
C VAL A 18 -1.91 12.17 11.02
N SER A 19 -1.32 12.18 9.84
CA SER A 19 -0.92 13.40 9.15
C SER A 19 -1.57 13.46 7.78
N GLN A 20 -2.06 14.65 7.40
CA GLN A 20 -2.67 14.89 6.12
C GLN A 20 -1.85 15.89 5.32
N ILE A 21 -1.42 15.47 4.14
CA ILE A 21 -0.62 16.28 3.22
C ILE A 21 -1.54 16.77 2.12
N THR A 22 -1.53 18.07 1.88
CA THR A 22 -2.28 18.68 0.77
C THR A 22 -1.30 19.20 -0.27
N PHE A 23 -1.48 18.75 -1.50
CA PHE A 23 -0.78 19.26 -2.68
C PHE A 23 -1.68 20.24 -3.43
N ASP A 24 -1.11 21.35 -3.87
CA ASP A 24 -1.73 22.29 -4.81
C ASP A 24 -0.61 22.88 -5.68
N GLU A 25 -0.24 22.12 -6.72
CA GLU A 25 0.96 22.35 -7.51
C GLU A 25 0.62 22.50 -8.99
N ASP A 26 1.40 23.31 -9.70
CA ASP A 26 1.35 23.45 -11.13
C ASP A 26 2.36 22.50 -11.80
N TYR A 27 1.90 21.71 -12.75
CA TYR A 27 2.73 20.76 -13.51
C TYR A 27 2.78 21.13 -14.98
N ASN A 28 4.00 21.34 -15.50
CA ASN A 28 4.20 21.62 -16.91
C ASN A 28 4.30 20.31 -17.70
N VAL A 29 3.52 20.21 -18.78
CA VAL A 29 3.57 19.07 -19.72
C VAL A 29 4.93 19.08 -20.42
N PRO A 30 5.72 18.00 -20.35
CA PRO A 30 7.02 17.92 -20.99
C PRO A 30 6.93 18.14 -22.51
N ASP A 31 7.93 18.78 -23.11
CA ASP A 31 7.92 19.10 -24.55
C ASP A 31 7.83 17.88 -25.46
N ALA A 32 8.29 16.73 -25.00
CA ALA A 32 8.19 15.45 -25.71
C ALA A 32 6.76 14.89 -25.76
N ARG A 33 5.81 15.44 -24.98
CA ARG A 33 4.42 15.02 -24.95
C ARG A 33 3.54 16.00 -25.74
N PRO A 34 2.52 15.48 -26.45
CA PRO A 34 1.54 16.34 -27.14
C PRO A 34 0.75 17.19 -26.14
N ASP A 35 0.23 18.31 -26.63
CA ASP A 35 -0.65 19.20 -25.88
C ASP A 35 -1.89 18.46 -25.37
N VAL A 36 -2.28 18.75 -24.14
CA VAL A 36 -3.44 18.13 -23.51
C VAL A 36 -4.72 18.82 -23.97
N GLY A 37 -5.55 18.08 -24.71
CA GLY A 37 -6.86 18.58 -25.14
C GLY A 37 -7.96 18.21 -24.14
N ARG A 38 -8.14 16.94 -23.85
CA ARG A 38 -9.17 16.45 -22.92
C ARG A 38 -8.65 15.30 -22.06
N MET A 39 -8.79 15.44 -20.77
CA MET A 39 -8.48 14.38 -19.80
C MET A 39 -9.55 13.28 -19.85
N ILE A 40 -9.14 12.01 -19.78
CA ILE A 40 -10.00 10.82 -19.80
C ILE A 40 -10.04 10.19 -18.43
N GLN A 41 -8.85 9.83 -17.91
CA GLN A 41 -8.69 9.09 -16.65
C GLN A 41 -7.50 9.61 -15.87
N LYS A 42 -7.61 9.58 -14.57
CA LYS A 42 -6.54 9.97 -13.64
C LYS A 42 -6.40 8.95 -12.53
N LYS A 43 -5.18 8.74 -12.03
CA LYS A 43 -4.85 7.87 -10.91
C LYS A 43 -3.70 8.45 -10.13
N GLY A 44 -3.72 8.33 -8.81
CA GLY A 44 -2.63 8.68 -7.91
C GLY A 44 -2.12 7.43 -7.19
N GLU A 45 -0.80 7.31 -7.12
CA GLU A 45 -0.13 6.25 -6.39
C GLU A 45 0.92 6.84 -5.45
N VAL A 46 0.84 6.50 -4.16
CA VAL A 46 1.84 6.92 -3.17
C VAL A 46 2.85 5.82 -2.97
N THR A 47 4.12 6.19 -3.01
CA THR A 47 5.23 5.30 -2.67
C THR A 47 6.01 5.91 -1.51
N ILE A 48 6.17 5.16 -0.43
CA ILE A 48 7.04 5.52 0.69
C ILE A 48 8.40 4.86 0.47
N GLY A 49 9.45 5.68 0.40
CA GLY A 49 10.82 5.23 0.14
C GLY A 49 11.62 5.00 1.41
N ASP A 50 11.65 5.97 2.32
CA ASP A 50 12.44 5.93 3.55
C ASP A 50 11.68 6.52 4.74
N VAL A 51 11.99 6.05 5.94
CA VAL A 51 11.44 6.55 7.20
C VAL A 51 12.58 6.74 8.19
N GLN A 52 12.88 7.99 8.51
CA GLN A 52 13.91 8.35 9.46
C GLN A 52 13.31 8.56 10.85
N ILE A 53 13.74 7.73 11.80
CA ILE A 53 13.26 7.77 13.18
C ILE A 53 14.22 8.61 14.02
N SER A 54 13.66 9.56 14.76
CA SER A 54 14.33 10.32 15.79
C SER A 54 13.46 10.37 17.04
N GLU A 55 13.97 10.88 18.15
CA GLU A 55 13.20 10.94 19.39
C GLU A 55 11.91 11.74 19.22
N GLY A 56 10.76 11.07 19.41
CA GLY A 56 9.42 11.64 19.28
C GLY A 56 8.95 11.94 17.84
N LYS A 57 9.73 11.59 16.80
CA LYS A 57 9.42 11.99 15.42
C LYS A 57 9.80 10.89 14.41
N ALA A 58 8.90 10.67 13.46
CA ALA A 58 9.17 9.89 12.26
C ALA A 58 9.08 10.82 11.03
N ARG A 59 10.18 11.00 10.31
CA ARG A 59 10.22 11.75 9.05
C ARG A 59 10.09 10.78 7.89
N VAL A 60 9.06 10.98 7.09
CA VAL A 60 8.63 10.09 6.00
C VAL A 60 8.98 10.71 4.67
N PHE A 61 9.75 10.01 3.86
CA PHE A 61 10.11 10.41 2.50
C PHE A 61 9.44 9.49 1.49
N GLY A 62 8.95 10.09 0.42
CA GLY A 62 8.27 9.36 -0.64
C GLY A 62 7.84 10.26 -1.77
N GLY A 63 6.85 9.80 -2.54
CA GLY A 63 6.26 10.57 -3.62
C GLY A 63 4.82 10.16 -3.90
N LEU A 64 4.03 11.12 -4.34
CA LEU A 64 2.75 10.92 -4.99
C LEU A 64 2.98 10.98 -6.50
N THR A 65 2.91 9.84 -7.16
CA THR A 65 2.92 9.76 -8.62
C THR A 65 1.49 9.85 -9.13
N PHE A 66 1.20 10.83 -9.97
CA PHE A 66 -0.06 10.88 -10.69
C PHE A 66 0.11 10.39 -12.12
N HIS A 67 -0.93 9.72 -12.62
CA HIS A 67 -1.05 9.26 -13.99
C HIS A 67 -2.28 9.90 -14.63
N LEU A 68 -2.12 10.35 -15.84
CA LEU A 68 -3.18 10.95 -16.64
C LEU A 68 -3.24 10.30 -18.02
N LEU A 69 -4.43 9.80 -18.36
CA LEU A 69 -4.77 9.42 -19.72
C LEU A 69 -5.56 10.57 -20.36
N TYR A 70 -5.15 11.02 -21.54
CA TYR A 70 -5.76 12.17 -22.18
C TYR A 70 -5.80 12.03 -23.72
N VAL A 71 -6.68 12.80 -24.34
CA VAL A 71 -6.71 13.01 -25.78
C VAL A 71 -5.88 14.24 -26.09
N SER A 72 -4.93 14.12 -27.00
CA SER A 72 -4.12 15.26 -27.44
C SER A 72 -4.97 16.32 -28.15
N ASP A 73 -4.56 17.58 -28.03
CA ASP A 73 -5.09 18.68 -28.83
C ASP A 73 -4.52 18.63 -30.28
N GLY A 74 -5.23 19.23 -31.24
CA GLY A 74 -4.83 19.28 -32.63
C GLY A 74 -5.66 18.43 -33.60
N GLU A 75 -5.25 18.37 -34.87
CA GLU A 75 -6.00 17.69 -35.95
C GLU A 75 -6.01 16.17 -35.79
N ARG A 76 -4.87 15.58 -35.36
CA ARG A 76 -4.75 14.15 -35.06
C ARG A 76 -4.92 13.89 -33.56
N ARG A 77 -6.14 13.71 -33.16
CA ARG A 77 -6.48 13.37 -31.75
C ARG A 77 -5.99 11.95 -31.40
N ARG A 78 -4.93 11.87 -30.62
CA ARG A 78 -4.40 10.59 -30.12
C ARG A 78 -4.65 10.46 -28.62
N ILE A 79 -4.81 9.23 -28.16
CA ILE A 79 -4.79 8.95 -26.73
C ILE A 79 -3.34 8.85 -26.29
N CYS A 80 -3.00 9.63 -25.29
CA CYS A 80 -1.67 9.76 -24.73
C CYS A 80 -1.69 9.57 -23.23
N GLN A 81 -0.57 9.20 -22.68
CA GLN A 81 -0.37 9.13 -21.22
C GLN A 81 0.64 10.18 -20.77
N LEU A 82 0.45 10.66 -19.56
CA LEU A 82 1.36 11.55 -18.85
C LEU A 82 1.44 11.12 -17.40
N SER A 83 2.62 11.16 -16.80
CA SER A 83 2.82 10.96 -15.38
C SER A 83 3.73 12.04 -14.83
N GLY A 84 3.48 12.41 -13.57
CA GLY A 84 4.33 13.32 -12.83
C GLY A 84 4.41 12.88 -11.38
N GLU A 85 5.40 13.36 -10.66
CA GLU A 85 5.66 13.02 -9.28
C GLU A 85 5.72 14.28 -8.41
N LEU A 86 5.07 14.23 -7.26
CA LEU A 86 5.11 15.23 -6.22
C LEU A 86 5.81 14.63 -5.00
N PRO A 87 6.89 15.25 -4.50
CA PRO A 87 7.66 14.69 -3.39
C PRO A 87 6.88 14.77 -2.08
N ILE A 88 7.01 13.73 -1.26
CA ILE A 88 6.54 13.66 0.12
C ILE A 88 7.75 13.79 1.04
N ASP A 89 7.72 14.77 1.93
CA ASP A 89 8.66 14.96 3.04
C ASP A 89 7.86 15.44 4.25
N GLU A 90 7.37 14.47 5.03
CA GLU A 90 6.46 14.74 6.14
C GLU A 90 7.05 14.29 7.47
N THR A 91 6.87 15.11 8.51
CA THR A 91 7.31 14.80 9.86
C THR A 91 6.11 14.53 10.77
N ILE A 92 5.97 13.28 11.20
CA ILE A 92 4.89 12.83 12.07
C ILE A 92 5.42 12.74 13.50
N HIS A 93 4.73 13.39 14.44
CA HIS A 93 5.05 13.32 15.87
C HIS A 93 4.37 12.08 16.48
N LEU A 94 5.15 11.24 17.14
CA LEU A 94 4.69 10.03 17.83
C LEU A 94 5.22 10.04 19.26
N ASP A 95 4.32 10.18 20.22
CA ASP A 95 4.69 10.26 21.63
C ASP A 95 5.43 9.00 22.10
N GLY A 96 6.57 9.20 22.74
CA GLY A 96 7.39 8.11 23.27
C GLY A 96 8.15 7.31 22.22
N LEU A 97 8.23 7.77 20.96
CA LEU A 97 9.06 7.15 19.92
C LEU A 97 10.54 7.28 20.25
N THR A 98 11.25 6.17 20.16
CA THR A 98 12.72 6.06 20.32
C THR A 98 13.34 5.42 19.09
N GLY A 99 14.66 5.55 18.94
CA GLY A 99 15.38 5.00 17.76
C GLY A 99 15.35 3.47 17.59
N GLY A 100 14.91 2.74 18.63
CA GLY A 100 14.79 1.28 18.60
C GLY A 100 13.37 0.78 18.32
N ASP A 101 12.40 1.68 18.25
CA ASP A 101 11.01 1.31 18.05
C ASP A 101 10.70 0.99 16.57
N LYS A 102 9.73 0.10 16.35
CA LYS A 102 9.21 -0.22 15.03
C LYS A 102 8.04 0.71 14.69
N VAL A 103 8.25 1.59 13.74
CA VAL A 103 7.19 2.44 13.18
C VAL A 103 6.54 1.75 11.99
N CYS A 104 5.24 1.66 12.02
CA CYS A 104 4.41 1.21 10.91
C CYS A 104 3.70 2.40 10.29
N ILE A 105 3.65 2.46 8.96
CA ILE A 105 3.00 3.52 8.21
C ILE A 105 2.10 2.91 7.15
N THR A 106 0.86 3.39 7.07
CA THR A 106 -0.06 3.16 5.95
C THR A 106 -0.49 4.51 5.39
N TRP A 107 -0.95 4.52 4.16
CA TRP A 107 -1.34 5.72 3.47
C TRP A 107 -2.56 5.51 2.58
N GLU A 108 -3.25 6.60 2.33
CA GLU A 108 -4.40 6.65 1.46
C GLU A 108 -4.38 7.96 0.64
N VAL A 109 -4.71 7.87 -0.64
CA VAL A 109 -5.00 9.03 -1.48
C VAL A 109 -6.49 9.32 -1.35
N GLU A 110 -6.86 10.29 -0.51
CA GLU A 110 -8.26 10.64 -0.27
C GLU A 110 -8.90 11.36 -1.45
N ASP A 111 -8.12 12.25 -2.07
CA ASP A 111 -8.56 12.98 -3.27
C ASP A 111 -7.39 13.22 -4.22
N LEU A 112 -7.68 13.16 -5.51
CA LEU A 112 -6.79 13.59 -6.57
C LEU A 112 -7.59 14.34 -7.61
N ASN A 113 -7.32 15.60 -7.79
CA ASN A 113 -7.94 16.43 -8.81
C ASN A 113 -6.88 17.01 -9.75
N LEU A 114 -6.97 16.62 -11.02
CA LEU A 114 -6.20 17.23 -12.10
C LEU A 114 -7.13 18.15 -12.89
N HIS A 115 -6.71 19.36 -13.14
CA HIS A 115 -7.44 20.31 -13.99
C HIS A 115 -6.51 20.99 -14.98
N LEU A 116 -7.05 21.34 -16.13
CA LEU A 116 -6.31 21.97 -17.20
C LEU A 116 -6.25 23.48 -16.95
N ILE A 117 -5.04 24.04 -16.81
CA ILE A 117 -4.81 25.48 -16.81
C ILE A 117 -4.71 25.99 -18.24
N ASN A 118 -3.94 25.28 -19.07
CA ASN A 118 -3.84 25.41 -20.52
C ASN A 118 -3.32 24.10 -21.10
N SER A 119 -3.20 23.99 -22.44
CA SER A 119 -2.80 22.75 -23.12
C SER A 119 -1.42 22.20 -22.68
N ARG A 120 -0.57 23.04 -22.10
CA ARG A 120 0.79 22.72 -21.63
C ARG A 120 0.97 22.75 -20.12
N LYS A 121 -0.09 23.06 -19.36
CA LYS A 121 0.00 23.24 -17.92
C LYS A 121 -1.23 22.68 -17.20
N LEU A 122 -0.99 21.82 -16.21
CA LEU A 122 -2.00 21.21 -15.37
C LEU A 122 -1.89 21.77 -13.95
N GLY A 123 -3.01 21.98 -13.29
CA GLY A 123 -3.06 22.09 -11.83
C GLY A 123 -3.30 20.72 -11.23
N VAL A 124 -2.50 20.36 -10.24
CA VAL A 124 -2.56 19.08 -9.50
C VAL A 124 -2.91 19.37 -8.06
N ARG A 125 -4.09 18.95 -7.64
CA ARG A 125 -4.52 18.99 -6.24
C ARG A 125 -4.70 17.60 -5.72
N ALA A 126 -4.09 17.29 -4.58
CA ALA A 126 -4.27 15.99 -3.96
C ALA A 126 -4.27 16.10 -2.44
N ILE A 127 -4.94 15.16 -1.81
CA ILE A 127 -4.94 14.96 -0.36
C ILE A 127 -4.46 13.54 -0.10
N VAL A 128 -3.36 13.43 0.64
CA VAL A 128 -2.78 12.16 1.07
C VAL A 128 -2.77 12.10 2.59
N THR A 129 -3.35 11.05 3.15
CA THR A 129 -3.35 10.81 4.58
C THR A 129 -2.38 9.69 4.92
N LEU A 130 -1.49 9.98 5.87
CA LEU A 130 -0.53 9.04 6.45
C LEU A 130 -1.00 8.65 7.84
N HIS A 131 -1.17 7.34 8.09
CA HIS A 131 -1.41 6.78 9.42
C HIS A 131 -0.12 6.14 9.91
N ALA A 132 0.43 6.64 11.00
CA ALA A 132 1.65 6.11 11.60
C ALA A 132 1.37 5.63 13.03
N TRP A 133 1.98 4.50 13.41
CA TRP A 133 1.92 3.99 14.78
C TRP A 133 3.19 3.27 15.17
N ILE A 134 3.45 3.23 16.49
CA ILE A 134 4.53 2.45 17.07
C ILE A 134 3.99 1.07 17.45
N GLU A 135 4.58 0.01 16.88
CA GLU A 135 4.31 -1.37 17.28
C GLU A 135 5.22 -1.78 18.43
N GLU A 136 4.63 -2.27 19.51
CA GLU A 136 5.33 -2.80 20.67
C GLU A 136 4.89 -4.25 20.92
N LEU A 137 5.87 -5.12 21.13
CA LEU A 137 5.62 -6.47 21.62
C LEU A 137 5.44 -6.40 23.13
N CYS A 138 4.28 -6.82 23.60
CA CYS A 138 3.90 -6.80 25.00
C CYS A 138 3.70 -8.20 25.52
N ASP A 139 4.41 -8.53 26.61
CA ASP A 139 4.29 -9.80 27.30
C ASP A 139 3.37 -9.65 28.53
N LEU A 140 2.18 -10.24 28.45
CA LEU A 140 1.22 -10.25 29.54
C LEU A 140 1.34 -11.54 30.36
N ALA A 141 1.76 -11.41 31.61
CA ALA A 141 1.85 -12.54 32.54
C ALA A 141 0.49 -12.79 33.24
N VAL A 142 -0.23 -13.82 32.77
CA VAL A 142 -1.55 -14.17 33.29
C VAL A 142 -1.43 -15.28 34.34
N PRO A 143 -1.94 -15.10 35.58
CA PRO A 143 -1.95 -16.15 36.61
C PRO A 143 -2.93 -17.25 36.21
N MET A 144 -2.44 -18.48 36.12
CA MET A 144 -3.23 -19.67 35.74
C MET A 144 -3.59 -20.54 36.91
N GLU A 145 -2.70 -20.66 37.93
CA GLU A 145 -2.84 -21.54 39.05
C GLU A 145 -2.13 -20.96 40.28
N ILE A 146 -2.67 -21.29 41.45
CA ILE A 146 -2.06 -20.97 42.75
C ILE A 146 -1.49 -22.26 43.35
N ARG A 147 -0.21 -22.23 43.76
CA ARG A 147 0.46 -23.35 44.43
C ARG A 147 0.84 -22.98 45.86
N GLY A 148 0.73 -23.94 46.78
CA GLY A 148 1.36 -23.89 48.08
C GLY A 148 0.44 -23.70 49.28
N GLU A 149 -0.89 -23.52 49.14
CA GLU A 149 -1.83 -23.45 50.27
C GLU A 149 -3.14 -24.17 49.95
N SER A 150 -3.61 -25.02 50.90
CA SER A 150 -4.80 -25.86 50.73
C SER A 150 -6.13 -25.18 51.09
N ASP A 151 -6.10 -24.02 51.76
CA ASP A 151 -7.30 -23.39 52.33
C ASP A 151 -7.76 -22.12 51.56
N VAL A 152 -7.31 -21.95 50.30
CA VAL A 152 -7.72 -20.81 49.51
C VAL A 152 -8.89 -21.18 48.60
N ALA A 153 -10.03 -20.47 48.75
CA ALA A 153 -11.16 -20.60 47.85
C ALA A 153 -10.82 -19.94 46.51
N VAL A 154 -10.80 -20.71 45.42
CA VAL A 154 -10.47 -20.24 44.09
C VAL A 154 -11.70 -20.30 43.18
N LYS A 155 -12.06 -19.16 42.57
CA LYS A 155 -13.04 -19.11 41.47
C LYS A 155 -12.27 -19.11 40.14
N ARG A 156 -12.49 -20.14 39.32
CA ARG A 156 -11.90 -20.25 37.98
C ARG A 156 -12.92 -19.79 36.93
N GLN A 157 -12.43 -19.08 35.92
CA GLN A 157 -13.21 -18.69 34.76
C GLN A 157 -12.36 -18.91 33.52
N GLU A 158 -12.93 -19.56 32.52
CA GLU A 158 -12.25 -19.79 31.23
C GLU A 158 -12.46 -18.60 30.31
N TYR A 159 -11.36 -18.16 29.66
CA TYR A 159 -11.37 -17.13 28.63
C TYR A 159 -10.65 -17.67 27.41
N ARG A 160 -11.20 -17.34 26.23
CA ARG A 160 -10.48 -17.50 24.97
C ARG A 160 -9.71 -16.23 24.69
N VAL A 161 -8.41 -16.33 24.53
CA VAL A 161 -7.51 -15.23 24.22
C VAL A 161 -6.77 -15.53 22.93
N VAL A 162 -6.51 -14.48 22.15
CA VAL A 162 -5.65 -14.56 20.97
C VAL A 162 -4.27 -14.12 21.38
N GLU A 163 -3.26 -14.93 21.07
CA GLU A 163 -1.86 -14.58 21.29
C GLU A 163 -1.10 -14.53 19.96
N LEU A 164 -0.07 -13.70 19.89
CA LEU A 164 0.81 -13.62 18.74
C LEU A 164 1.70 -14.86 18.70
N ALA A 165 1.49 -15.74 17.73
CA ALA A 165 2.35 -16.90 17.53
C ALA A 165 3.62 -16.52 16.75
N VAL A 166 3.46 -15.73 15.68
CA VAL A 166 4.56 -15.29 14.83
C VAL A 166 4.17 -14.03 14.06
N GLN A 167 5.11 -13.12 13.89
CA GLN A 167 5.00 -11.99 12.97
C GLN A 167 6.19 -12.04 12.01
N LYS A 168 5.91 -12.13 10.71
CA LYS A 168 6.94 -12.15 9.67
C LYS A 168 6.51 -11.20 8.55
N LYS A 169 7.45 -10.42 8.03
CA LYS A 169 7.28 -9.63 6.81
C LYS A 169 8.10 -10.30 5.72
N ASP A 170 7.46 -10.65 4.64
CA ASP A 170 8.12 -11.22 3.47
C ASP A 170 7.72 -10.49 2.20
N VAL A 171 8.54 -10.54 1.18
CA VAL A 171 8.28 -9.93 -0.12
C VAL A 171 8.26 -11.01 -1.17
N LEU A 172 7.06 -11.27 -1.69
CA LEU A 172 6.90 -12.16 -2.80
C LEU A 172 7.07 -11.41 -4.12
N ARG A 173 7.98 -11.91 -4.95
CA ARG A 173 8.17 -11.42 -6.31
C ARG A 173 7.52 -12.37 -7.30
N VAL A 174 6.47 -11.89 -7.97
CA VAL A 174 5.84 -12.61 -9.07
C VAL A 174 6.36 -12.01 -10.38
N LYS A 175 6.97 -12.86 -11.23
CA LYS A 175 7.37 -12.49 -12.59
C LYS A 175 6.63 -13.39 -13.55
N LYS A 176 5.86 -12.79 -14.46
CA LYS A 176 5.14 -13.53 -15.49
C LYS A 176 5.26 -12.80 -16.83
N GLU A 177 5.49 -13.56 -17.89
CA GLU A 177 5.38 -13.08 -19.26
C GLU A 177 3.90 -13.17 -19.70
N LEU A 178 3.39 -12.05 -20.21
CA LEU A 178 2.06 -11.97 -20.78
C LEU A 178 2.19 -11.94 -22.30
N THR A 179 1.56 -12.90 -22.96
CA THR A 179 1.55 -12.96 -24.42
C THR A 179 0.31 -12.26 -24.95
N ILE A 180 0.51 -11.37 -25.91
CA ILE A 180 -0.61 -10.73 -26.61
C ILE A 180 -1.33 -11.80 -27.45
N PRO A 181 -2.66 -11.96 -27.29
CA PRO A 181 -3.43 -12.94 -28.06
C PRO A 181 -3.31 -12.71 -29.56
N SER A 182 -3.25 -13.81 -30.32
CA SER A 182 -3.25 -13.73 -31.80
C SER A 182 -4.49 -12.99 -32.31
N GLY A 183 -4.29 -12.03 -33.21
CA GLY A 183 -5.37 -11.17 -33.75
C GLY A 183 -5.51 -9.81 -33.03
N LYS A 184 -4.68 -9.54 -32.04
CA LYS A 184 -4.51 -8.20 -31.46
C LYS A 184 -3.33 -7.50 -32.11
N PRO A 185 -3.36 -6.13 -32.19
CA PRO A 185 -2.23 -5.36 -32.70
C PRO A 185 -0.97 -5.54 -31.86
N GLU A 186 0.19 -5.29 -32.45
CA GLU A 186 1.46 -5.35 -31.74
C GLU A 186 1.55 -4.22 -30.69
N LEU A 187 2.22 -4.51 -29.57
CA LEU A 187 2.39 -3.54 -28.49
C LEU A 187 3.52 -2.59 -28.86
N HIS A 188 3.20 -1.32 -29.03
CA HIS A 188 4.16 -0.25 -29.21
C HIS A 188 4.31 0.61 -27.94
N GLU A 189 3.21 1.06 -27.35
CA GLU A 189 3.20 1.89 -26.13
C GLU A 189 2.08 1.45 -25.19
N ILE A 190 2.40 1.28 -23.90
CA ILE A 190 1.40 1.09 -22.85
C ILE A 190 0.91 2.47 -22.42
N LEU A 191 -0.39 2.69 -22.57
CA LEU A 191 -1.05 3.94 -22.24
C LEU A 191 -1.65 3.95 -20.85
N TRP A 192 -2.10 2.78 -20.39
CA TRP A 192 -2.66 2.62 -19.05
C TRP A 192 -2.52 1.19 -18.58
N GLN A 193 -2.16 1.01 -17.31
CA GLN A 193 -2.12 -0.30 -16.68
C GLN A 193 -2.72 -0.25 -15.28
N ASP A 194 -3.36 -1.35 -14.93
CA ASP A 194 -3.88 -1.55 -13.60
C ASP A 194 -3.62 -2.99 -13.15
N LEU A 195 -3.19 -3.14 -11.91
CA LEU A 195 -2.85 -4.41 -11.30
C LEU A 195 -3.62 -4.54 -10.00
N GLU A 196 -4.40 -5.60 -9.87
CA GLU A 196 -5.21 -5.84 -8.68
C GLU A 196 -5.08 -7.28 -8.23
N VAL A 197 -4.86 -7.50 -6.95
CA VAL A 197 -4.94 -8.83 -6.35
C VAL A 197 -6.37 -9.05 -5.87
N ARG A 198 -7.02 -10.09 -6.41
CA ARG A 198 -8.40 -10.47 -6.07
C ARG A 198 -8.46 -11.80 -5.36
N GLY A 199 -9.50 -11.98 -4.54
CA GLY A 199 -9.77 -13.26 -3.90
C GLY A 199 -8.62 -13.76 -3.03
N LEU A 200 -7.89 -12.87 -2.35
CA LEU A 200 -6.80 -13.27 -1.47
C LEU A 200 -7.33 -14.13 -0.32
N ASP A 201 -6.94 -15.40 -0.32
CA ASP A 201 -7.24 -16.39 0.72
C ASP A 201 -5.96 -16.73 1.48
N LEU A 202 -5.99 -16.52 2.80
CA LEU A 202 -4.88 -16.81 3.70
C LEU A 202 -5.25 -18.00 4.58
N ARG A 203 -4.46 -19.08 4.49
CA ARG A 203 -4.68 -20.29 5.27
C ARG A 203 -3.50 -20.54 6.19
N SER A 204 -3.79 -20.68 7.48
CA SER A 204 -2.82 -21.10 8.47
C SER A 204 -2.74 -22.62 8.48
N GLU A 205 -1.56 -23.17 8.25
CA GLU A 205 -1.23 -24.57 8.34
C GLU A 205 -0.14 -24.78 9.40
N GLU A 206 0.13 -26.02 9.80
CA GLU A 206 1.16 -26.31 10.78
C GLU A 206 2.54 -25.84 10.29
N GLY A 207 3.11 -24.83 10.98
CA GLY A 207 4.42 -24.26 10.67
C GLY A 207 4.50 -23.33 9.46
N ARG A 208 3.37 -23.02 8.78
CA ARG A 208 3.36 -22.14 7.62
C ARG A 208 2.04 -21.43 7.41
N VAL A 209 2.09 -20.33 6.68
CA VAL A 209 0.90 -19.63 6.16
C VAL A 209 0.92 -19.75 4.64
N SER A 210 -0.14 -20.26 4.04
CA SER A 210 -0.32 -20.27 2.60
C SER A 210 -1.18 -19.08 2.16
N ALA A 211 -0.79 -18.39 1.10
CA ALA A 211 -1.52 -17.32 0.46
C ALA A 211 -1.87 -17.72 -0.97
N GLN A 212 -3.12 -17.56 -1.34
CA GLN A 212 -3.61 -17.81 -2.71
C GLN A 212 -4.52 -16.67 -3.13
N GLY A 213 -4.46 -16.27 -4.40
CA GLY A 213 -5.31 -15.22 -4.96
C GLY A 213 -5.23 -15.21 -6.48
N GLU A 214 -5.85 -14.21 -7.07
CA GLU A 214 -5.78 -13.97 -8.52
C GLU A 214 -5.14 -12.61 -8.77
N LEU A 215 -4.17 -12.57 -9.68
CA LEU A 215 -3.62 -11.31 -10.17
C LEU A 215 -4.42 -10.90 -11.42
N PHE A 216 -5.19 -9.84 -11.28
CA PHE A 216 -5.91 -9.22 -12.38
C PHE A 216 -5.05 -8.12 -12.99
N VAL A 217 -4.81 -8.21 -14.30
CA VAL A 217 -4.03 -7.25 -15.07
C VAL A 217 -4.94 -6.63 -16.13
N PHE A 218 -5.06 -5.32 -16.08
CA PHE A 218 -5.64 -4.52 -17.16
C PHE A 218 -4.54 -3.75 -17.87
N CYS A 219 -4.49 -3.79 -19.17
CA CYS A 219 -3.53 -3.05 -19.98
C CYS A 219 -4.21 -2.45 -21.19
N LEU A 220 -4.20 -1.12 -21.30
CA LEU A 220 -4.54 -0.38 -22.51
C LEU A 220 -3.25 0.00 -23.22
N TYR A 221 -3.13 -0.33 -24.48
CA TYR A 221 -1.95 -0.08 -25.28
C TYR A 221 -2.28 0.37 -26.70
N SER A 222 -1.30 0.91 -27.40
CA SER A 222 -1.38 1.29 -28.80
C SER A 222 -0.29 0.57 -29.60
N ASP A 223 -0.57 0.28 -30.87
CA ASP A 223 0.42 -0.11 -31.87
C ASP A 223 1.01 1.10 -32.64
N GLY A 224 0.60 2.32 -32.28
CA GLY A 224 0.94 3.58 -32.94
C GLY A 224 -0.22 4.17 -33.75
N GLU A 225 -1.15 3.37 -34.23
CA GLU A 225 -2.34 3.78 -34.98
C GLU A 225 -3.65 3.42 -34.29
N GLU A 226 -3.74 2.18 -33.80
CA GLU A 226 -4.93 1.63 -33.15
C GLU A 226 -4.75 1.47 -31.64
N LEU A 227 -5.89 1.48 -30.94
CA LEU A 227 -5.95 1.19 -29.51
C LEU A 227 -6.40 -0.24 -29.30
N SER A 228 -5.77 -0.93 -28.38
CA SER A 228 -6.16 -2.25 -27.95
C SER A 228 -6.09 -2.40 -26.43
N LEU A 229 -6.86 -3.32 -25.92
CA LEU A 229 -6.86 -3.63 -24.49
C LEU A 229 -6.73 -5.13 -24.25
N ILE A 230 -6.06 -5.45 -23.15
CA ILE A 230 -5.91 -6.82 -22.67
C ILE A 230 -6.41 -6.86 -21.24
N HIS A 231 -7.27 -7.85 -20.95
CA HIS A 231 -7.63 -8.25 -19.60
C HIS A 231 -7.08 -9.65 -19.38
N ILE A 232 -6.28 -9.82 -18.34
CA ILE A 232 -5.76 -11.13 -17.96
C ILE A 232 -6.07 -11.34 -16.48
N SER A 233 -6.75 -12.46 -16.17
CA SER A 233 -6.92 -12.97 -14.82
C SER A 233 -6.10 -14.23 -14.68
N GLU A 234 -5.17 -14.25 -13.75
CA GLU A 234 -4.27 -15.37 -13.54
C GLU A 234 -4.32 -15.81 -12.08
N PRO A 235 -4.69 -17.07 -11.82
CA PRO A 235 -4.59 -17.61 -10.48
C PRO A 235 -3.14 -17.63 -10.03
N THR A 236 -2.86 -17.10 -8.87
CA THR A 236 -1.55 -17.25 -8.23
C THR A 236 -1.43 -18.68 -7.70
N ARG A 237 -0.25 -19.30 -7.88
CA ARG A 237 0.01 -20.56 -7.18
C ARG A 237 0.07 -20.29 -5.67
N PRO A 238 -0.44 -21.25 -4.83
CA PRO A 238 -0.32 -21.10 -3.38
C PRO A 238 1.13 -20.87 -2.98
N ILE A 239 1.34 -19.86 -2.16
CA ILE A 239 2.66 -19.48 -1.67
C ILE A 239 2.69 -19.82 -0.19
N SER A 240 3.71 -20.55 0.22
CA SER A 240 3.94 -20.91 1.61
C SER A 240 5.01 -19.99 2.21
N ILE A 241 4.67 -19.35 3.33
CA ILE A 241 5.61 -18.61 4.20
C ILE A 241 5.89 -19.52 5.39
N SER A 242 7.08 -20.06 5.46
CA SER A 242 7.57 -20.91 6.55
C SER A 242 8.45 -20.12 7.53
#